data_7cc4a4c68f6f9ed00373a625b07f487d
#
_entry.id   7cc4a4c68f6f9ed00373a625b07f487d
#
_cell.length_a   1.000
_cell.length_b   1.000
_cell.length_c   1.000
_cell.angle_alpha   90.00
_cell.angle_beta   90.00
_cell.angle_gamma   90.00
#
_symmetry.space_group_name_H-M   'P 1'
#
loop_
_entity.id
_entity.type
_entity.pdbx_description
1 polymer ?
#
loop_
_entity_poly.entity_id
_entity_poly.type
_entity_poly.pdbx_seq_one_letter_code
_entity_poly.pdbx_strand_id
1 'polypeptide(L)'
;VVNFWATWCPPCIREMPVIDAFARAQGADGWQVLGLAIDRRDAVVEFLRKQPVSYAIGLAGFDGTQWSRDLGNAQGGLPFTAAFDAQGALRHRRLGEISAEELASWTRG
;
A
#
# COMPACT_ATOMS: atom_id res chain seq x y z
N VAL A 1 -0.39 7.79 -0.02
CA VAL A 1 -0.81 6.49 0.52
C VAL A 1 0.28 5.46 0.25
N VAL A 2 0.75 4.83 1.30
CA VAL A 2 1.75 3.76 1.22
C VAL A 2 1.12 2.46 1.70
N ASN A 3 1.16 1.44 0.86
CA ASN A 3 0.61 0.11 1.17
C ASN A 3 1.74 -0.92 1.20
N PHE A 4 1.94 -1.52 2.36
CA PHE A 4 2.90 -2.63 2.52
C PHE A 4 2.18 -3.93 2.21
N TRP A 5 2.76 -4.73 1.32
CA TRP A 5 2.12 -5.94 0.80
C TRP A 5 3.17 -7.00 0.42
N ALA A 6 2.69 -8.19 0.09
CA ALA A 6 3.54 -9.27 -0.40
C ALA A 6 2.73 -10.17 -1.33
N THR A 7 3.43 -10.87 -2.22
CA THR A 7 2.78 -11.80 -3.17
C THR A 7 2.19 -13.03 -2.48
N TRP A 8 2.71 -13.37 -1.29
CA TRP A 8 2.29 -14.53 -0.50
C TRP A 8 1.18 -14.18 0.50
N CYS A 9 0.60 -13.01 0.41
CA CYS A 9 -0.37 -12.49 1.37
C CYS A 9 -1.75 -12.37 0.70
N PRO A 10 -2.68 -13.32 0.90
CA PRO A 10 -3.98 -13.29 0.22
C PRO A 10 -4.80 -12.01 0.46
N PRO A 11 -4.93 -11.48 1.69
CA PRO A 11 -5.66 -10.22 1.86
C PRO A 11 -5.00 -9.04 1.17
N CYS A 12 -3.66 -9.04 1.03
CA CYS A 12 -2.97 -8.00 0.26
C CYS A 12 -3.44 -8.03 -1.20
N ILE A 13 -3.50 -9.22 -1.78
CA ILE A 13 -3.89 -9.39 -3.18
C ILE A 13 -5.36 -9.00 -3.38
N ARG A 14 -6.23 -9.35 -2.43
CA ARG A 14 -7.65 -9.01 -2.51
C ARG A 14 -7.89 -7.50 -2.52
N GLU A 15 -7.09 -6.72 -1.80
CA GLU A 15 -7.30 -5.28 -1.74
C GLU A 15 -6.65 -4.51 -2.90
N MET A 16 -5.74 -5.15 -3.66
CA MET A 16 -5.05 -4.45 -4.75
C MET A 16 -6.00 -3.82 -5.77
N PRO A 17 -7.08 -4.48 -6.21
CA PRO A 17 -8.03 -3.81 -7.11
C PRO A 17 -8.68 -2.58 -6.50
N VAL A 18 -8.93 -2.59 -5.19
CA VAL A 18 -9.51 -1.45 -4.48
C VAL A 18 -8.52 -0.27 -4.47
N ILE A 19 -7.27 -0.55 -4.16
CA ILE A 19 -6.21 0.48 -4.13
C ILE A 19 -5.96 1.00 -5.54
N ASP A 20 -5.98 0.11 -6.54
CA ASP A 20 -5.77 0.51 -7.94
C ASP A 20 -6.88 1.42 -8.43
N ALA A 21 -8.13 1.11 -8.11
CA ALA A 21 -9.26 1.97 -8.46
C ALA A 21 -9.14 3.33 -7.81
N PHE A 22 -8.74 3.38 -6.54
CA PHE A 22 -8.49 4.64 -5.84
C PHE A 22 -7.39 5.44 -6.54
N ALA A 23 -6.28 4.79 -6.88
CA ALA A 23 -5.13 5.45 -7.53
C ALA A 23 -5.54 6.04 -8.90
N ARG A 24 -6.32 5.30 -9.67
CA ARG A 24 -6.78 5.76 -11.00
C ARG A 24 -7.71 6.95 -10.91
N ALA A 25 -8.48 7.05 -9.81
CA ALA A 25 -9.40 8.15 -9.61
C ALA A 25 -8.70 9.46 -9.22
N GLN A 26 -7.43 9.39 -8.82
CA GLN A 26 -6.67 10.59 -8.45
C GLN A 26 -6.17 11.30 -9.69
N GLY A 27 -6.24 12.63 -9.70
CA GLY A 27 -5.62 13.43 -10.75
C GLY A 27 -4.13 13.65 -10.48
N ALA A 28 -3.48 14.40 -11.37
CA ALA A 28 -2.05 14.69 -11.25
C ALA A 28 -1.69 15.37 -9.93
N ASP A 29 -2.61 16.18 -9.38
CA ASP A 29 -2.42 16.87 -8.11
C ASP A 29 -3.08 16.15 -6.94
N GLY A 30 -3.61 14.95 -7.17
CA GLY A 30 -4.29 14.17 -6.16
C GLY A 30 -3.31 13.35 -5.32
N TRP A 31 -3.88 12.45 -4.54
CA TRP A 31 -3.10 11.57 -3.68
C TRP A 31 -2.25 10.62 -4.50
N GLN A 32 -0.98 10.53 -4.14
CA GLN A 32 -0.06 9.55 -4.73
C GLN A 32 -0.17 8.24 -4.00
N VAL A 33 0.00 7.13 -4.72
CA VAL A 33 -0.07 5.79 -4.13
C VAL A 33 1.23 5.04 -4.42
N LEU A 34 1.77 4.40 -3.40
CA LEU A 34 2.98 3.59 -3.50
C LEU A 34 2.73 2.26 -2.80
N GLY A 35 2.91 1.16 -3.51
CA GLY A 35 2.92 -0.18 -2.91
C GLY A 35 4.34 -0.60 -2.61
N LEU A 36 4.64 -0.89 -1.35
CA LEU A 36 5.97 -1.33 -0.93
C LEU A 36 5.93 -2.84 -0.67
N ALA A 37 6.58 -3.60 -1.53
CA ALA A 37 6.57 -5.06 -1.44
C ALA A 37 7.60 -5.56 -0.44
N ILE A 38 7.12 -6.32 0.54
CA ILE A 38 7.98 -7.04 1.49
C ILE A 38 8.15 -8.45 0.93
N ASP A 39 8.99 -8.54 -0.09
CA ASP A 39 9.12 -9.75 -0.87
C ASP A 39 10.37 -9.68 -1.73
N ARG A 40 10.68 -10.77 -2.41
CA ARG A 40 11.80 -10.82 -3.34
C ARG A 40 11.42 -10.19 -4.68
N ARG A 41 12.39 -9.57 -5.32
CA ARG A 41 12.17 -8.88 -6.60
C ARG A 41 11.58 -9.79 -7.66
N ASP A 42 12.10 -11.00 -7.82
CA ASP A 42 11.63 -11.93 -8.85
C ASP A 42 10.17 -12.33 -8.65
N ALA A 43 9.77 -12.56 -7.40
CA ALA A 43 8.38 -12.88 -7.08
C ALA A 43 7.43 -11.72 -7.40
N VAL A 44 7.85 -10.50 -7.10
CA VAL A 44 7.05 -9.31 -7.36
C VAL A 44 6.90 -9.06 -8.86
N VAL A 45 8.00 -9.18 -9.61
CA VAL A 45 7.99 -8.98 -11.07
C VAL A 45 7.04 -9.98 -11.72
N GLU A 46 7.14 -11.25 -11.35
CA GLU A 46 6.27 -12.29 -11.92
C GLU A 46 4.80 -12.06 -11.57
N PHE A 47 4.53 -11.67 -10.32
CA PHE A 47 3.16 -11.37 -9.89
C PHE A 47 2.56 -10.22 -10.70
N LEU A 48 3.30 -9.11 -10.84
CA LEU A 48 2.80 -7.93 -11.54
C LEU A 48 2.67 -8.15 -13.04
N ARG A 49 3.41 -9.10 -13.61
CA ARG A 49 3.24 -9.48 -15.00
C ARG A 49 1.86 -10.07 -15.25
N LYS A 50 1.37 -10.83 -14.29
CA LYS A 50 0.05 -11.49 -14.38
C LYS A 50 -1.09 -10.60 -13.87
N GLN A 51 -0.81 -9.74 -12.92
CA GLN A 51 -1.81 -8.89 -12.29
C GLN A 51 -1.26 -7.47 -12.15
N PRO A 52 -1.22 -6.71 -13.25
CA PRO A 52 -0.64 -5.37 -13.22
C PRO A 52 -1.52 -4.39 -12.45
N VAL A 53 -0.87 -3.37 -11.88
CA VAL A 53 -1.54 -2.25 -11.23
C VAL A 53 -1.04 -0.95 -11.85
N SER A 54 -1.80 0.14 -11.68
CA SER A 54 -1.46 1.44 -12.27
C SER A 54 -0.59 2.30 -11.35
N TYR A 55 -0.52 1.98 -10.07
CA TYR A 55 0.26 2.78 -9.11
C TYR A 55 1.68 2.24 -8.98
N ALA A 56 2.57 3.09 -8.47
CA ALA A 56 3.98 2.76 -8.34
C ALA A 56 4.20 1.62 -7.33
N ILE A 57 5.09 0.71 -7.68
CA ILE A 57 5.50 -0.39 -6.80
C ILE A 57 6.99 -0.23 -6.50
N GLY A 58 7.32 -0.21 -5.22
CA GLY A 58 8.69 -0.23 -4.75
C GLY A 58 9.00 -1.56 -4.07
N LEU A 59 10.27 -1.91 -4.07
CA LEU A 59 10.76 -3.13 -3.41
C LEU A 59 11.38 -2.74 -2.09
N ALA A 60 10.74 -3.12 -0.99
CA ALA A 60 11.25 -2.85 0.35
C ALA A 60 12.07 -4.03 0.90
N GLY A 61 11.87 -5.22 0.32
CA GLY A 61 12.46 -6.41 0.87
C GLY A 61 11.99 -6.66 2.29
N PHE A 62 12.71 -7.48 3.02
CA PHE A 62 12.31 -7.77 4.39
C PHE A 62 12.60 -6.62 5.36
N ASP A 63 13.41 -5.65 4.97
CA ASP A 63 13.61 -4.42 5.74
C ASP A 63 12.32 -3.59 5.83
N GLY A 64 11.42 -3.77 4.87
CA GLY A 64 10.12 -3.10 4.87
C GLY A 64 9.27 -3.42 6.10
N THR A 65 9.49 -4.58 6.71
CA THR A 65 8.80 -4.93 7.96
C THR A 65 9.14 -3.91 9.06
N GLN A 66 10.41 -3.56 9.19
CA GLN A 66 10.83 -2.56 10.18
C GLN A 66 10.27 -1.18 9.84
N TRP A 67 10.26 -0.82 8.55
CA TRP A 67 9.67 0.45 8.13
C TRP A 67 8.20 0.54 8.52
N SER A 68 7.44 -0.53 8.33
CA SER A 68 6.02 -0.54 8.73
C SER A 68 5.87 -0.46 10.25
N ARG A 69 6.76 -1.11 11.01
CA ARG A 69 6.74 -1.02 12.47
C ARG A 69 6.99 0.40 12.95
N ASP A 70 7.89 1.11 12.30
CA ASP A 70 8.19 2.51 12.61
C ASP A 70 6.96 3.40 12.41
N LEU A 71 6.05 3.00 11.53
CA LEU A 71 4.81 3.72 11.27
C LEU A 71 3.65 3.27 12.17
N GLY A 72 3.91 2.36 13.10
CA GLY A 72 2.92 1.94 14.08
C GLY A 72 2.39 0.51 13.91
N ASN A 73 2.91 -0.25 12.94
CA ASN A 73 2.54 -1.65 12.76
C ASN A 73 3.41 -2.51 13.67
N ALA A 74 3.07 -2.53 14.95
CA ALA A 74 3.94 -3.11 15.99
C ALA A 74 4.29 -4.58 15.74
N GLN A 75 3.37 -5.35 15.16
CA GLN A 75 3.56 -6.78 14.94
C GLN A 75 4.05 -7.14 13.54
N GLY A 76 4.15 -6.15 12.65
CA GLY A 76 4.65 -6.37 11.30
C GLY A 76 3.71 -7.17 10.40
N GLY A 77 2.41 -7.23 10.72
CA GLY A 77 1.43 -7.93 9.89
C GLY A 77 1.13 -7.23 8.57
N LEU A 78 0.59 -7.98 7.61
CA LEU A 78 0.24 -7.47 6.28
C LEU A 78 -1.22 -7.80 5.95
N PRO A 79 -1.88 -6.98 5.15
CA PRO A 79 -1.41 -5.70 4.61
C PRO A 79 -1.41 -4.61 5.66
N PHE A 80 -0.60 -3.57 5.45
CA PHE A 80 -0.58 -2.40 6.31
C PHE A 80 -0.55 -1.16 5.43
N THR A 81 -1.47 -0.23 5.66
CA THR A 81 -1.60 0.97 4.83
C THR A 81 -1.47 2.22 5.70
N ALA A 82 -0.70 3.18 5.23
CA ALA A 82 -0.50 4.46 5.90
C ALA A 82 -0.73 5.60 4.93
N ALA A 83 -1.24 6.72 5.43
CA ALA A 83 -1.45 7.91 4.61
C ALA A 83 -0.72 9.09 5.25
N PHE A 84 0.00 9.83 4.40
CA PHE A 84 0.77 11.00 4.81
C PHE A 84 0.21 12.24 4.12
N ASP A 85 0.23 13.37 4.82
CA ASP A 85 -0.20 14.64 4.23
C ASP A 85 0.92 15.24 3.36
N ALA A 86 0.66 16.40 2.78
CA ALA A 86 1.60 17.08 1.89
C ALA A 86 2.89 17.48 2.58
N GLN A 87 2.89 17.57 3.90
CA GLN A 87 4.08 17.89 4.69
C GLN A 87 4.83 16.65 5.16
N GLY A 88 4.35 15.46 4.77
CA GLY A 88 4.99 14.21 5.15
C GLY A 88 4.61 13.69 6.54
N ALA A 89 3.58 14.28 7.17
CA ALA A 89 3.13 13.82 8.48
C ALA A 89 2.16 12.64 8.32
N LEU A 90 2.36 11.61 9.15
CA LEU A 90 1.48 10.46 9.18
C LEU A 90 0.10 10.86 9.73
N ARG A 91 -0.95 10.66 8.93
CA ARG A 91 -2.31 11.06 9.29
C ARG A 91 -3.22 9.88 9.58
N HIS A 92 -3.05 8.77 8.86
CA HIS A 92 -3.90 7.60 9.01
C HIS A 92 -3.08 6.33 8.84
N ARG A 93 -3.52 5.26 9.50
CA ARG A 93 -2.92 3.94 9.32
C ARG A 93 -3.97 2.85 9.59
N ARG A 94 -3.80 1.73 8.91
CA ARG A 94 -4.66 0.57 9.11
C ARG A 94 -3.88 -0.72 8.92
N LEU A 95 -3.96 -1.61 9.90
CA LEU A 95 -3.50 -2.98 9.76
C LEU A 95 -4.67 -3.82 9.26
N GLY A 96 -4.45 -4.60 8.23
CA GLY A 96 -5.47 -5.43 7.62
C GLY A 96 -6.00 -4.83 6.33
N GLU A 97 -6.93 -5.53 5.71
CA GLU A 97 -7.50 -5.18 4.41
C GLU A 97 -8.28 -3.85 4.50
N ILE A 98 -7.97 -2.92 3.59
CA ILE A 98 -8.60 -1.60 3.57
C ILE A 98 -9.72 -1.57 2.54
N SER A 99 -10.82 -0.87 2.85
CA SER A 99 -11.95 -0.72 1.94
C SER A 99 -11.86 0.58 1.14
N ALA A 100 -12.63 0.64 0.05
CA ALA A 100 -12.76 1.86 -0.74
C ALA A 100 -13.30 3.02 0.10
N GLU A 101 -14.26 2.72 0.97
CA GLU A 101 -14.88 3.72 1.85
C GLU A 101 -13.87 4.31 2.83
N GLU A 102 -13.01 3.47 3.38
CA GLU A 102 -12.00 3.95 4.32
C GLU A 102 -10.96 4.82 3.62
N LEU A 103 -10.47 4.39 2.45
CA LEU A 103 -9.55 5.21 1.66
C LEU A 103 -10.17 6.57 1.33
N ALA A 104 -11.44 6.58 0.90
CA ALA A 104 -12.13 7.82 0.60
C ALA A 104 -12.25 8.72 1.85
N SER A 105 -12.50 8.13 3.01
CA SER A 105 -12.61 8.92 4.24
C SER A 105 -11.27 9.55 4.63
N TRP A 106 -10.16 8.86 4.39
CA TRP A 106 -8.83 9.37 4.72
C TRP A 106 -8.44 10.58 3.88
N THR A 107 -8.94 10.64 2.66
CA THR A 107 -8.48 11.62 1.66
C THR A 107 -9.43 12.77 1.45
N ARG A 108 -10.55 12.82 2.19
CA ARG A 108 -11.55 13.86 2.05
C ARG A 108 -11.23 15.15 2.79
N GLY A 109 -10.32 15.17 3.60
CA GLY A 109 -10.07 16.35 4.35
C GLY A 109 -8.65 16.79 4.32
#